data_85c085a4fd2584e10f83f7cb2deb0193
#
_entry.id   85c085a4fd2584e10f83f7cb2deb0193
#
_cell.length_a   1.000
_cell.length_b   1.000
_cell.length_c   1.000
_cell.angle_alpha   90.00
_cell.angle_beta   90.00
_cell.angle_gamma   90.00
#
_symmetry.space_group_name_H-M   'P 1'
#
loop_
_entity.id
_entity.type
_entity.pdbx_description
1 polymer ?
#
loop_
_entity_poly.entity_id
_entity_poly.type
_entity_poly.pdbx_seq_one_letter_code
_entity_poly.pdbx_strand_id
1 'polypeptide(L)'
;IQSYLTAHQQQVTRILVYLVQSCHDYVPPEELMPLVRVIADNFVTDHSSPEVIALGINTLSEIFLRIPLLYQMEELEPLIHEVVEFKNNRDKGVVVAARNFMNVKIERRSD
;
A
#
# COMPACT_ATOMS: atom_id res chain seq x y z
N ILE A 1 -19.32 -14.18 3.41
CA ILE A 1 -18.39 -13.53 4.33
C ILE A 1 -18.63 -12.05 4.31
N GLN A 2 -18.55 -11.48 5.46
CA GLN A 2 -18.83 -10.08 5.59
C GLN A 2 -17.60 -9.24 5.40
N SER A 3 -17.82 -8.07 4.84
CA SER A 3 -16.74 -7.11 4.67
C SER A 3 -16.51 -6.40 6.01
N TYR A 4 -15.26 -6.26 6.37
CA TYR A 4 -14.88 -5.54 7.58
C TYR A 4 -14.47 -4.11 7.27
N LEU A 5 -14.60 -3.71 6.01
CA LEU A 5 -14.26 -2.35 5.64
C LEU A 5 -15.40 -1.41 6.02
N THR A 6 -15.04 -0.27 6.58
CA THR A 6 -16.00 0.80 6.78
C THR A 6 -16.39 1.37 5.43
N ALA A 7 -17.50 2.12 5.40
CA ALA A 7 -17.94 2.76 4.16
C ALA A 7 -16.84 3.67 3.61
N HIS A 8 -16.18 4.42 4.50
CA HIS A 8 -15.10 5.30 4.07
C HIS A 8 -13.96 4.51 3.46
N GLN A 9 -13.57 3.41 4.10
CA GLN A 9 -12.47 2.59 3.59
C GLN A 9 -12.82 1.96 2.25
N GLN A 10 -14.07 1.53 2.08
CA GLN A 10 -14.52 0.98 0.81
C GLN A 10 -14.43 2.01 -0.30
N GLN A 11 -14.85 3.22 0.00
CA GLN A 11 -14.81 4.29 -0.99
C GLN A 11 -13.38 4.62 -1.38
N VAL A 12 -12.49 4.74 -0.39
CA VAL A 12 -11.09 5.03 -0.66
C VAL A 12 -10.48 3.91 -1.50
N THR A 13 -10.78 2.66 -1.15
CA THR A 13 -10.27 1.52 -1.89
C THR A 13 -10.70 1.55 -3.36
N ARG A 14 -11.97 1.86 -3.60
CA ARG A 14 -12.47 1.93 -4.97
C ARG A 14 -11.76 3.01 -5.77
N ILE A 15 -11.59 4.17 -5.16
CA ILE A 15 -10.91 5.28 -5.82
C ILE A 15 -9.48 4.88 -6.16
N LEU A 16 -8.82 4.20 -5.24
CA LEU A 16 -7.44 3.81 -5.45
C LEU A 16 -7.29 2.76 -6.54
N VAL A 17 -8.17 1.77 -6.54
CA VAL A 17 -8.14 0.77 -7.60
C VAL A 17 -8.37 1.44 -8.94
N TYR A 18 -9.35 2.35 -9.00
CA TYR A 18 -9.62 3.06 -10.22
C TYR A 18 -8.40 3.86 -10.69
N LEU A 19 -7.77 4.58 -9.76
CA LEU A 19 -6.60 5.37 -10.09
C LEU A 19 -5.45 4.51 -10.56
N VAL A 20 -5.22 3.37 -9.89
CA VAL A 20 -4.16 2.48 -10.28
C VAL A 20 -4.40 1.95 -11.70
N GLN A 21 -5.64 1.58 -11.98
CA GLN A 21 -5.97 1.08 -13.32
C GLN A 21 -5.91 2.14 -14.38
N SER A 22 -6.17 3.39 -14.00
CA SER A 22 -6.16 4.51 -14.92
C SER A 22 -4.80 5.14 -15.07
N CYS A 23 -3.86 4.81 -14.19
CA CYS A 23 -2.53 5.39 -14.25
C CYS A 23 -1.80 4.91 -15.47
N HIS A 24 -1.42 5.85 -16.28
CA HIS A 24 -0.48 5.61 -17.34
C HIS A 24 0.82 6.30 -16.96
N ASP A 25 1.66 6.54 -17.90
CA ASP A 25 3.02 6.93 -17.63
C ASP A 25 3.17 8.36 -17.12
N TYR A 26 2.09 9.09 -17.02
CA TYR A 26 2.22 10.53 -16.81
C TYR A 26 1.75 11.04 -15.46
N VAL A 27 1.43 10.14 -14.53
CA VAL A 27 1.01 10.60 -13.21
C VAL A 27 2.25 10.90 -12.38
N PRO A 28 2.45 12.14 -11.97
CA PRO A 28 3.62 12.47 -11.15
C PRO A 28 3.53 11.77 -9.80
N PRO A 29 4.64 11.20 -9.32
CA PRO A 29 4.61 10.54 -8.01
C PRO A 29 4.12 11.45 -6.89
N GLU A 30 4.42 12.75 -6.98
CA GLU A 30 4.01 13.70 -5.96
C GLU A 30 2.50 13.77 -5.79
N GLU A 31 1.76 13.54 -6.87
CA GLU A 31 0.30 13.58 -6.79
C GLU A 31 -0.28 12.37 -6.11
N LEU A 32 0.49 11.28 -6.06
CA LEU A 32 0.02 10.05 -5.43
C LEU A 32 0.42 9.95 -3.96
N MET A 33 1.35 10.79 -3.52
CA MET A 33 1.78 10.74 -2.12
C MET A 33 0.63 10.91 -1.13
N PRO A 34 -0.27 11.87 -1.31
CA PRO A 34 -1.38 12.00 -0.36
C PRO A 34 -2.25 10.76 -0.33
N LEU A 35 -2.47 10.12 -1.47
CA LEU A 35 -3.27 8.90 -1.53
C LEU A 35 -2.58 7.75 -0.82
N VAL A 36 -1.28 7.62 -1.03
CA VAL A 36 -0.51 6.59 -0.36
C VAL A 36 -0.62 6.76 1.16
N ARG A 37 -0.52 8.00 1.63
CA ARG A 37 -0.63 8.28 3.06
C ARG A 37 -2.02 7.96 3.58
N VAL A 38 -3.06 8.29 2.82
CA VAL A 38 -4.43 7.99 3.24
C VAL A 38 -4.61 6.49 3.39
N ILE A 39 -4.09 5.71 2.45
CA ILE A 39 -4.18 4.25 2.55
C ILE A 39 -3.46 3.76 3.80
N ALA A 40 -2.24 4.20 3.99
CA ALA A 40 -1.46 3.74 5.13
C ALA A 40 -2.12 4.12 6.45
N ASP A 41 -2.61 5.35 6.54
CA ASP A 41 -3.19 5.84 7.79
C ASP A 41 -4.51 5.17 8.12
N ASN A 42 -5.27 4.74 7.11
CA ASN A 42 -6.59 4.19 7.35
C ASN A 42 -6.63 2.66 7.31
N PHE A 43 -5.67 2.03 6.66
CA PHE A 43 -5.70 0.58 6.47
C PHE A 43 -4.57 -0.12 7.20
N VAL A 44 -3.36 0.44 7.12
CA VAL A 44 -2.16 -0.23 7.60
C VAL A 44 -1.83 0.28 9.00
N THR A 45 -2.70 -0.05 9.93
CA THR A 45 -2.55 0.35 11.33
C THR A 45 -2.78 -0.84 12.24
N ASP A 46 -2.25 -0.76 13.45
CA ASP A 46 -2.43 -1.82 14.43
C ASP A 46 -3.89 -1.97 14.86
N HIS A 47 -4.69 -0.96 14.60
CA HIS A 47 -6.11 -0.97 14.99
C HIS A 47 -7.01 -1.63 13.96
N SER A 48 -6.50 -1.87 12.76
CA SER A 48 -7.27 -2.49 11.70
C SER A 48 -7.26 -3.99 11.84
N SER A 49 -8.28 -4.64 11.28
CA SER A 49 -8.29 -6.10 11.24
C SER A 49 -7.22 -6.59 10.27
N PRO A 50 -6.78 -7.85 10.42
CA PRO A 50 -5.76 -8.38 9.52
C PRO A 50 -6.15 -8.31 8.05
N GLU A 51 -7.43 -8.53 7.75
CA GLU A 51 -7.88 -8.47 6.37
C GLU A 51 -7.73 -7.06 5.80
N VAL A 52 -8.04 -6.06 6.61
CA VAL A 52 -7.93 -4.67 6.18
C VAL A 52 -6.47 -4.28 6.01
N ILE A 53 -5.62 -4.71 6.94
CA ILE A 53 -4.19 -4.43 6.82
C ILE A 53 -3.62 -5.04 5.55
N ALA A 54 -3.94 -6.32 5.30
CA ALA A 54 -3.43 -7.00 4.11
C ALA A 54 -3.92 -6.31 2.84
N LEU A 55 -5.20 -5.91 2.83
CA LEU A 55 -5.75 -5.21 1.67
C LEU A 55 -5.01 -3.90 1.43
N GLY A 56 -4.75 -3.16 2.49
CA GLY A 56 -4.02 -1.90 2.36
C GLY A 56 -2.62 -2.09 1.83
N ILE A 57 -1.91 -3.07 2.37
CA ILE A 57 -0.54 -3.33 1.92
C ILE A 57 -0.53 -3.79 0.47
N ASN A 58 -1.47 -4.66 0.09
CA ASN A 58 -1.54 -5.14 -1.29
C ASN A 58 -1.86 -4.00 -2.25
N THR A 59 -2.72 -3.09 -1.84
CA THR A 59 -3.03 -1.92 -2.66
C THR A 59 -1.79 -1.05 -2.84
N LEU A 60 -1.05 -0.83 -1.76
CA LEU A 60 0.20 -0.07 -1.85
C LEU A 60 1.19 -0.76 -2.77
N SER A 61 1.26 -2.09 -2.70
CA SER A 61 2.17 -2.84 -3.58
C SER A 61 1.83 -2.60 -5.04
N GLU A 62 0.55 -2.59 -5.38
CA GLU A 62 0.12 -2.35 -6.75
C GLU A 62 0.52 -0.95 -7.21
N ILE A 63 0.30 0.03 -6.35
CA ILE A 63 0.63 1.41 -6.70
C ILE A 63 2.14 1.57 -6.91
N PHE A 64 2.93 1.02 -5.97
CA PHE A 64 4.39 1.14 -6.07
C PHE A 64 4.94 0.34 -7.25
N LEU A 65 4.28 -0.76 -7.59
CA LEU A 65 4.70 -1.55 -8.74
C LEU A 65 4.54 -0.74 -10.03
N ARG A 66 3.45 0.01 -10.13
CA ARG A 66 3.17 0.79 -11.33
C ARG A 66 3.97 2.08 -11.37
N ILE A 67 4.31 2.63 -10.20
CA ILE A 67 5.04 3.89 -10.12
C ILE A 67 6.23 3.70 -9.18
N PRO A 68 7.30 3.06 -9.68
CA PRO A 68 8.43 2.69 -8.83
C PRO A 68 9.16 3.89 -8.23
N LEU A 69 9.03 5.06 -8.82
CA LEU A 69 9.69 6.25 -8.28
C LEU A 69 9.24 6.56 -6.86
N LEU A 70 8.06 6.06 -6.46
CA LEU A 70 7.60 6.25 -5.10
C LEU A 70 8.56 5.68 -4.06
N TYR A 71 9.28 4.61 -4.42
CA TYR A 71 10.26 4.03 -3.52
C TYR A 71 11.44 4.96 -3.25
N GLN A 72 11.67 5.92 -4.11
CA GLN A 72 12.81 6.81 -4.00
C GLN A 72 12.47 8.12 -3.31
N MET A 73 11.21 8.34 -2.98
CA MET A 73 10.79 9.59 -2.37
C MET A 73 11.08 9.56 -0.87
N GLU A 74 11.89 10.51 -0.41
CA GLU A 74 12.28 10.54 0.99
C GLU A 74 11.10 10.69 1.93
N GLU A 75 10.09 11.43 1.50
CA GLU A 75 8.92 11.66 2.33
C GLU A 75 8.16 10.37 2.63
N LEU A 76 8.29 9.36 1.78
CA LEU A 76 7.60 8.09 1.96
C LEU A 76 8.42 7.06 2.70
N GLU A 77 9.68 7.36 3.00
CA GLU A 77 10.56 6.39 3.63
C GLU A 77 10.02 5.88 4.97
N PRO A 78 9.56 6.75 5.88
CA PRO A 78 8.99 6.24 7.12
C PRO A 78 7.77 5.36 6.89
N LEU A 79 6.95 5.70 5.91
CA LEU A 79 5.76 4.92 5.60
C LEU A 79 6.16 3.54 5.08
N ILE A 80 7.15 3.49 4.20
CA ILE A 80 7.64 2.21 3.67
C ILE A 80 8.17 1.35 4.81
N HIS A 81 8.90 1.95 5.74
CA HIS A 81 9.40 1.22 6.89
C HIS A 81 8.28 0.63 7.73
N GLU A 82 7.22 1.40 7.95
CA GLU A 82 6.08 0.91 8.72
C GLU A 82 5.41 -0.26 8.04
N VAL A 83 5.24 -0.19 6.73
CA VAL A 83 4.63 -1.29 5.99
C VAL A 83 5.49 -2.55 6.10
N VAL A 84 6.79 -2.39 5.96
CA VAL A 84 7.71 -3.52 6.03
C VAL A 84 7.70 -4.15 7.41
N GLU A 85 7.49 -3.37 8.47
CA GLU A 85 7.44 -3.91 9.82
C GLU A 85 6.32 -4.93 10.00
N PHE A 86 5.29 -4.85 9.20
CA PHE A 86 4.19 -5.80 9.28
C PHE A 86 4.59 -7.22 8.86
N LYS A 87 5.79 -7.41 8.34
CA LYS A 87 6.31 -8.75 8.08
C LYS A 87 6.43 -9.56 9.37
N ASN A 88 6.44 -8.90 10.51
CA ASN A 88 6.51 -9.54 11.81
C ASN A 88 5.15 -9.71 12.46
N ASN A 89 4.08 -9.48 11.72
CA ASN A 89 2.73 -9.59 12.25
C ASN A 89 2.38 -11.05 12.54
N ARG A 90 1.39 -11.26 13.42
CA ARG A 90 0.94 -12.61 13.75
C ARG A 90 0.17 -13.26 12.63
N ASP A 91 -0.54 -12.48 11.84
CA ASP A 91 -1.41 -13.00 10.80
C ASP A 91 -0.62 -13.30 9.55
N LYS A 92 -0.80 -14.51 9.01
CA LYS A 92 -0.04 -14.93 7.84
C LYS A 92 -0.35 -14.10 6.62
N GLY A 93 -1.62 -13.70 6.45
CA GLY A 93 -2.00 -12.88 5.31
C GLY A 93 -1.30 -11.55 5.32
N VAL A 94 -1.17 -10.94 6.50
CA VAL A 94 -0.47 -9.68 6.65
C VAL A 94 1.02 -9.87 6.35
N VAL A 95 1.60 -10.96 6.87
CA VAL A 95 3.03 -11.24 6.64
C VAL A 95 3.29 -11.40 5.15
N VAL A 96 2.44 -12.15 4.46
CA VAL A 96 2.62 -12.37 3.02
C VAL A 96 2.52 -11.06 2.27
N ALA A 97 1.52 -10.23 2.62
CA ALA A 97 1.36 -8.95 1.97
C ALA A 97 2.60 -8.07 2.17
N ALA A 98 3.12 -8.02 3.39
CA ALA A 98 4.29 -7.22 3.68
C ALA A 98 5.52 -7.72 2.93
N ARG A 99 5.68 -9.03 2.84
CA ARG A 99 6.80 -9.60 2.09
C ARG A 99 6.70 -9.32 0.61
N ASN A 100 5.49 -9.40 0.06
CA ASN A 100 5.29 -9.06 -1.34
C ASN A 100 5.65 -7.60 -1.61
N PHE A 101 5.28 -6.71 -0.68
CA PHE A 101 5.64 -5.31 -0.80
C PHE A 101 7.15 -5.13 -0.80
N MET A 102 7.84 -5.84 0.09
CA MET A 102 9.30 -5.79 0.14
C MET A 102 9.93 -6.31 -1.15
N ASN A 103 9.37 -7.40 -1.70
CA ASN A 103 9.93 -7.98 -2.90
C ASN A 103 9.83 -7.04 -4.09
N VAL A 104 8.72 -6.32 -4.20
CA VAL A 104 8.56 -5.32 -5.25
C VAL A 104 9.65 -4.26 -5.11
N LYS A 105 9.88 -3.80 -3.86
CA LYS A 105 10.90 -2.80 -3.61
C LYS A 105 12.28 -3.29 -4.04
N ILE A 106 12.62 -4.53 -3.65
CA ILE A 106 13.93 -5.09 -3.96
C ILE A 106 14.11 -5.23 -5.46
N GLU A 107 13.11 -5.76 -6.15
CA GLU A 107 13.18 -5.94 -7.58
C GLU A 107 13.40 -4.63 -8.32
N ARG A 108 12.69 -3.59 -7.88
CA ARG A 108 12.80 -2.30 -8.55
C ARG A 108 14.11 -1.61 -8.26
N ARG A 109 14.72 -1.90 -7.10
CA ARG A 109 16.00 -1.28 -6.76
C ARG A 109 17.17 -2.01 -7.37
N SER A 110 16.97 -3.22 -7.81
CA SER A 110 18.05 -4.02 -8.42
C SER A 110 18.45 -3.51 -9.78
N ASP A 111 17.61 -2.73 -10.38
CA ASP A 111 17.93 -2.16 -11.67
C ASP A 111 18.88 -0.99 -11.48
#